data_72fc7af58a12807f269a1e3959c76d52
#
_entry.id   72fc7af58a12807f269a1e3959c76d52
#
_cell.length_a   1.000
_cell.length_b   1.000
_cell.length_c   1.000
_cell.angle_alpha   90.00
_cell.angle_beta   90.00
_cell.angle_gamma   90.00
#
_symmetry.space_group_name_H-M   'P 1'
#
loop_
_entity.id
_entity.type
_entity.pdbx_description
1 polymer ?
#
loop_
_entity_poly.entity_id
_entity_poly.type
_entity_poly.pdbx_seq_one_letter_code
_entity_poly.pdbx_strand_id
1 'polypeptide(L)'
;MNTKNLSILTVAVLGTLCGPSQAWAASVLGMADSFAVLGSSEVTNVPTSTVVGNVGVWSSGGANAITGFNFSPGVAVSDPQVTGGQVHAGTTVAQSAQGGLTNAITSLGLLGTGTTLVNPDLVGLTLTPGVYTVHAGTSNLTGTLTLDGQGNANAGWVFLMDSSLITSPGSAVNVINTGSGAGIFWDVRSSATLDTTTAFQGNILALTSITLNTGATIGCGRALASTGAVTMDTNTIGIGCGGIGGEGSNGYSGGFTVSEGGGTPTLLPYAPIPVPAAVWLLGSGLVGLIGIARRKSAADIAV
;
A
#
# COMPACT_ATOMS: atom_id res chain seq x y z
N MET A 1 12.68 76.94 -1.68
CA MET A 1 11.71 75.83 -2.13
C MET A 1 12.36 74.54 -1.83
N ASN A 2 11.93 73.90 -0.76
CA ASN A 2 12.49 72.60 -0.30
C ASN A 2 11.56 71.47 -0.74
N THR A 3 12.04 70.62 -1.65
CA THR A 3 11.37 69.36 -2.02
C THR A 3 11.89 68.27 -1.09
N LYS A 4 11.03 67.75 -0.20
CA LYS A 4 11.33 66.61 0.65
C LYS A 4 11.10 65.32 -0.15
N ASN A 5 12.17 64.58 -0.42
CA ASN A 5 12.10 63.22 -0.98
C ASN A 5 11.62 62.27 0.10
N LEU A 6 10.45 61.68 -0.13
CA LEU A 6 9.87 60.62 0.69
C LEU A 6 10.31 59.26 0.10
N SER A 7 11.33 58.67 0.75
CA SER A 7 11.78 57.29 0.40
C SER A 7 10.83 56.29 1.01
N ILE A 8 10.09 55.59 0.17
CA ILE A 8 9.27 54.43 0.59
C ILE A 8 10.20 53.21 0.71
N LEU A 9 10.40 52.81 1.96
CA LEU A 9 11.15 51.60 2.29
C LEU A 9 10.25 50.39 2.11
N THR A 10 10.40 49.64 1.00
CA THR A 10 9.70 48.38 0.78
C THR A 10 10.41 47.28 1.55
N VAL A 11 9.84 46.85 2.68
CA VAL A 11 10.32 45.69 3.43
C VAL A 11 9.74 44.43 2.75
N ALA A 12 10.59 43.73 2.02
CA ALA A 12 10.28 42.41 1.52
C ALA A 12 10.43 41.39 2.66
N VAL A 13 9.32 40.94 3.23
CA VAL A 13 9.31 39.82 4.18
C VAL A 13 9.47 38.52 3.35
N LEU A 14 10.70 38.04 3.26
CA LEU A 14 10.96 36.66 2.77
C LEU A 14 10.56 35.72 3.90
N GLY A 15 9.31 35.27 3.91
CA GLY A 15 8.84 34.15 4.73
C GLY A 15 9.48 32.85 4.21
N THR A 16 10.48 32.34 4.91
CA THR A 16 10.96 30.98 4.70
C THR A 16 9.84 30.04 5.13
N LEU A 17 9.11 29.51 4.14
CA LEU A 17 8.21 28.38 4.31
C LEU A 17 9.06 27.13 4.57
N CYS A 18 9.55 27.00 5.82
CA CYS A 18 10.04 25.73 6.32
C CYS A 18 8.81 24.87 6.58
N GLY A 19 8.31 24.17 5.53
CA GLY A 19 7.32 23.14 5.70
C GLY A 19 7.90 22.06 6.63
N PRO A 20 7.09 21.40 7.47
CA PRO A 20 7.58 20.30 8.28
C PRO A 20 8.19 19.27 7.32
N SER A 21 9.48 18.96 7.53
CA SER A 21 10.12 17.83 6.85
C SER A 21 9.32 16.59 7.23
N GLN A 22 8.58 16.06 6.26
CA GLN A 22 7.93 14.75 6.42
C GLN A 22 9.07 13.74 6.61
N ALA A 23 9.36 13.40 7.85
CA ALA A 23 10.16 12.22 8.13
C ALA A 23 9.38 11.03 7.54
N TRP A 24 9.89 10.46 6.47
CA TRP A 24 9.32 9.24 5.90
C TRP A 24 9.48 8.17 6.95
N ALA A 25 8.39 7.73 7.54
CA ALA A 25 8.39 6.59 8.43
C ALA A 25 8.93 5.39 7.64
N ALA A 26 9.90 4.68 8.21
CA ALA A 26 10.43 3.49 7.55
C ALA A 26 9.27 2.49 7.35
N SER A 27 9.16 1.97 6.13
CA SER A 27 8.16 0.94 5.83
C SER A 27 8.37 -0.27 6.75
N VAL A 28 7.28 -0.84 7.26
CA VAL A 28 7.30 -2.10 8.01
C VAL A 28 8.00 -3.21 7.23
N LEU A 29 7.91 -3.18 5.90
CA LEU A 29 8.51 -4.18 5.00
C LEU A 29 10.03 -4.03 4.83
N GLY A 30 10.61 -2.87 5.19
CA GLY A 30 12.03 -2.63 5.03
C GLY A 30 12.51 -2.92 3.61
N MET A 31 13.51 -3.78 3.45
CA MET A 31 14.07 -4.14 2.14
C MET A 31 13.12 -4.96 1.26
N ALA A 32 12.06 -5.57 1.81
CA ALA A 32 11.05 -6.26 1.02
C ALA A 32 10.09 -5.29 0.30
N ASP A 33 10.13 -4.01 0.62
CA ASP A 33 9.21 -2.99 0.08
C ASP A 33 9.29 -2.83 -1.44
N SER A 34 10.43 -3.10 -2.04
CA SER A 34 10.63 -3.03 -3.50
C SER A 34 10.18 -4.28 -4.27
N PHE A 35 9.80 -5.36 -3.57
CA PHE A 35 9.38 -6.61 -4.19
C PHE A 35 7.86 -6.71 -4.28
N ALA A 36 7.34 -6.92 -5.48
CA ALA A 36 5.95 -7.28 -5.70
C ALA A 36 5.71 -8.79 -5.44
N VAL A 37 6.73 -9.61 -5.76
CA VAL A 37 6.72 -11.07 -5.56
C VAL A 37 8.03 -11.49 -4.93
N LEU A 38 7.97 -12.22 -3.81
CA LEU A 38 9.13 -12.76 -3.13
C LEU A 38 8.86 -14.16 -2.59
N GLY A 39 9.57 -15.15 -3.11
CA GLY A 39 9.56 -16.52 -2.63
C GLY A 39 10.82 -16.84 -1.82
N SER A 40 10.71 -17.83 -0.92
CA SER A 40 11.89 -18.39 -0.24
C SER A 40 12.42 -19.63 -0.99
N SER A 41 11.56 -20.59 -1.32
CA SER A 41 12.00 -21.80 -2.01
C SER A 41 12.01 -21.63 -3.53
N GLU A 42 10.94 -21.10 -4.09
CA GLU A 42 10.82 -20.86 -5.54
C GLU A 42 9.79 -19.78 -5.87
N VAL A 43 9.83 -19.29 -7.10
CA VAL A 43 8.76 -18.52 -7.74
C VAL A 43 8.43 -19.20 -9.06
N THR A 44 7.19 -19.66 -9.20
CA THR A 44 6.68 -20.30 -10.43
C THR A 44 5.63 -19.40 -11.06
N ASN A 45 5.75 -19.17 -12.36
CA ASN A 45 4.79 -18.37 -13.12
C ASN A 45 4.35 -19.11 -14.38
N VAL A 46 3.03 -19.26 -14.55
CA VAL A 46 2.45 -19.62 -15.86
C VAL A 46 2.23 -18.30 -16.60
N PRO A 47 2.95 -18.07 -17.70
CA PRO A 47 2.86 -16.80 -18.45
C PRO A 47 1.46 -16.62 -19.11
N THR A 48 1.00 -15.35 -19.34
CA THR A 48 1.74 -14.11 -19.09
C THR A 48 1.16 -13.41 -17.87
N SER A 49 1.99 -13.21 -16.87
CA SER A 49 1.62 -12.35 -15.74
C SER A 49 2.16 -10.93 -15.94
N THR A 50 1.60 -9.95 -15.26
CA THR A 50 2.10 -8.57 -15.24
C THR A 50 2.52 -8.23 -13.81
N VAL A 51 3.78 -7.89 -13.62
CA VAL A 51 4.33 -7.55 -12.31
C VAL A 51 4.93 -6.14 -12.34
N VAL A 52 4.48 -5.27 -11.43
CA VAL A 52 5.06 -3.95 -11.22
C VAL A 52 5.84 -3.96 -9.91
N GLY A 53 7.16 -4.00 -9.98
CA GLY A 53 8.09 -4.17 -8.84
C GLY A 53 9.03 -5.35 -9.05
N ASN A 54 9.91 -5.62 -8.09
CA ASN A 54 10.85 -6.74 -8.20
C ASN A 54 10.15 -8.10 -8.02
N VAL A 55 10.66 -9.10 -8.71
CA VAL A 55 10.39 -10.52 -8.49
C VAL A 55 11.63 -11.15 -7.91
N GLY A 56 11.54 -11.93 -6.85
CA GLY A 56 12.73 -12.50 -6.25
C GLY A 56 12.55 -13.83 -5.54
N VAL A 57 13.66 -14.56 -5.41
CA VAL A 57 13.75 -15.75 -4.58
C VAL A 57 15.06 -15.76 -3.82
N TRP A 58 15.01 -16.10 -2.54
CA TRP A 58 16.17 -16.37 -1.72
C TRP A 58 15.89 -17.48 -0.73
N SER A 59 16.66 -18.57 -0.84
CA SER A 59 16.63 -19.68 0.10
C SER A 59 18.00 -19.81 0.78
N SER A 60 18.02 -19.85 2.10
CA SER A 60 19.23 -20.16 2.87
C SER A 60 19.77 -21.57 2.57
N GLY A 61 18.95 -22.46 2.04
CA GLY A 61 19.33 -23.82 1.58
C GLY A 61 19.91 -23.88 0.18
N GLY A 62 20.04 -22.76 -0.54
CA GLY A 62 20.68 -22.67 -1.85
C GLY A 62 19.82 -23.04 -3.06
N ALA A 63 18.56 -23.43 -2.86
CA ALA A 63 17.62 -23.71 -3.95
C ALA A 63 16.87 -22.41 -4.35
N ASN A 64 17.38 -21.69 -5.33
CA ASN A 64 16.76 -20.44 -5.82
C ASN A 64 16.18 -20.68 -7.22
N ALA A 65 14.97 -21.25 -7.29
CA ALA A 65 14.31 -21.56 -8.53
C ALA A 65 13.29 -20.49 -8.90
N ILE A 66 13.40 -19.97 -10.12
CA ILE A 66 12.38 -19.12 -10.75
C ILE A 66 12.03 -19.74 -12.10
N THR A 67 10.74 -19.92 -12.39
CA THR A 67 10.25 -20.41 -13.67
C THR A 67 9.19 -19.48 -14.23
N GLY A 68 9.08 -19.43 -15.55
CA GLY A 68 8.13 -18.57 -16.25
C GLY A 68 8.52 -17.09 -16.34
N PHE A 69 9.71 -16.75 -15.85
CA PHE A 69 10.38 -15.46 -16.04
C PHE A 69 11.80 -15.68 -16.54
N ASN A 70 12.41 -14.65 -17.14
CA ASN A 70 13.84 -14.64 -17.38
C ASN A 70 14.59 -14.58 -16.04
N PHE A 71 15.63 -15.35 -15.86
CA PHE A 71 16.48 -15.25 -14.68
C PHE A 71 17.91 -15.73 -14.94
N SER A 72 18.83 -15.25 -14.10
CA SER A 72 20.18 -15.78 -14.01
C SER A 72 20.60 -15.74 -12.53
N PRO A 73 21.01 -16.85 -11.92
CA PRO A 73 21.34 -16.90 -10.50
C PRO A 73 22.43 -15.88 -10.11
N GLY A 74 22.18 -15.14 -9.02
CA GLY A 74 23.11 -14.13 -8.51
C GLY A 74 23.18 -12.85 -9.34
N VAL A 75 22.30 -12.65 -10.30
CA VAL A 75 22.24 -11.46 -11.18
C VAL A 75 20.81 -10.96 -11.28
N ALA A 76 20.63 -9.63 -11.24
CA ALA A 76 19.33 -9.02 -11.56
C ALA A 76 19.10 -9.03 -13.08
N VAL A 77 17.95 -9.51 -13.53
CA VAL A 77 17.64 -9.70 -14.94
C VAL A 77 16.35 -8.98 -15.31
N SER A 78 16.31 -8.36 -16.48
CA SER A 78 15.09 -7.78 -17.04
C SER A 78 14.19 -8.87 -17.62
N ASP A 79 12.87 -8.69 -17.44
CA ASP A 79 11.84 -9.54 -18.01
C ASP A 79 10.70 -8.68 -18.56
N PRO A 80 10.12 -9.02 -19.75
CA PRO A 80 9.03 -8.22 -20.33
C PRO A 80 7.75 -8.22 -19.49
N GLN A 81 7.55 -9.20 -18.60
CA GLN A 81 6.41 -9.28 -17.68
C GLN A 81 6.63 -8.43 -16.41
N VAL A 82 7.87 -7.91 -16.19
CA VAL A 82 8.28 -7.17 -14.99
C VAL A 82 8.60 -5.73 -15.35
N THR A 83 7.85 -4.79 -14.79
CA THR A 83 8.06 -3.36 -14.97
C THR A 83 8.34 -2.67 -13.64
N GLY A 84 9.15 -1.61 -13.66
CA GLY A 84 9.56 -0.92 -12.42
C GLY A 84 10.40 -1.75 -11.46
N GLY A 85 10.95 -2.89 -11.94
CA GLY A 85 11.77 -3.81 -11.17
C GLY A 85 12.53 -4.79 -12.06
N GLN A 86 13.13 -5.78 -11.42
CA GLN A 86 13.92 -6.83 -12.05
C GLN A 86 13.66 -8.18 -11.38
N VAL A 87 14.14 -9.27 -12.01
CA VAL A 87 14.10 -10.63 -11.47
C VAL A 87 15.41 -10.92 -10.72
N HIS A 88 15.30 -11.33 -9.46
CA HIS A 88 16.41 -11.58 -8.53
C HIS A 88 16.41 -13.03 -8.04
N ALA A 89 17.21 -13.91 -8.66
CA ALA A 89 17.35 -15.29 -8.24
C ALA A 89 18.64 -15.46 -7.42
N GLY A 90 18.54 -15.63 -6.10
CA GLY A 90 19.69 -15.82 -5.22
C GLY A 90 20.62 -14.61 -5.10
N THR A 91 20.11 -13.40 -5.33
CA THR A 91 20.87 -12.15 -5.18
C THR A 91 20.93 -11.70 -3.71
N THR A 92 21.94 -10.90 -3.37
CA THR A 92 22.01 -10.25 -2.05
C THR A 92 20.82 -9.30 -1.80
N VAL A 93 20.23 -8.75 -2.85
CA VAL A 93 19.02 -7.92 -2.78
C VAL A 93 17.82 -8.76 -2.35
N ALA A 94 17.62 -9.94 -2.96
CA ALA A 94 16.57 -10.88 -2.54
C ALA A 94 16.81 -11.42 -1.13
N GLN A 95 18.06 -11.66 -0.74
CA GLN A 95 18.43 -12.05 0.63
C GLN A 95 18.03 -10.99 1.65
N SER A 96 18.37 -9.73 1.39
CA SER A 96 18.01 -8.62 2.27
C SER A 96 16.51 -8.43 2.36
N ALA A 97 15.78 -8.66 1.25
CA ALA A 97 14.33 -8.61 1.23
C ALA A 97 13.71 -9.72 2.10
N GLN A 98 14.23 -10.96 2.08
CA GLN A 98 13.78 -12.02 2.98
C GLN A 98 14.03 -11.67 4.46
N GLY A 99 15.16 -11.03 4.76
CA GLY A 99 15.41 -10.48 6.10
C GLY A 99 14.37 -9.42 6.48
N GLY A 100 14.04 -8.50 5.57
CA GLY A 100 13.00 -7.49 5.76
C GLY A 100 11.63 -8.11 6.01
N LEU A 101 11.24 -9.12 5.23
CA LEU A 101 9.99 -9.86 5.40
C LEU A 101 9.91 -10.55 6.78
N THR A 102 10.98 -11.21 7.21
CA THR A 102 11.04 -11.85 8.52
C THR A 102 10.85 -10.84 9.66
N ASN A 103 11.49 -9.68 9.55
CA ASN A 103 11.35 -8.60 10.52
C ASN A 103 9.92 -8.02 10.51
N ALA A 104 9.31 -7.86 9.32
CA ALA A 104 7.94 -7.38 9.17
C ALA A 104 6.94 -8.31 9.86
N ILE A 105 6.99 -9.61 9.59
CA ILE A 105 6.13 -10.63 10.23
C ILE A 105 6.30 -10.59 11.76
N THR A 106 7.54 -10.51 12.23
CA THR A 106 7.83 -10.43 13.67
C THR A 106 7.23 -9.16 14.28
N SER A 107 7.43 -8.03 13.66
CA SER A 107 6.94 -6.74 14.13
C SER A 107 5.41 -6.68 14.16
N LEU A 108 4.74 -7.13 13.09
CA LEU A 108 3.27 -7.17 13.03
C LEU A 108 2.70 -8.09 14.13
N GLY A 109 3.37 -9.19 14.44
CA GLY A 109 2.98 -10.08 15.54
C GLY A 109 3.05 -9.43 16.93
N LEU A 110 3.79 -8.33 17.11
CA LEU A 110 3.85 -7.59 18.38
C LEU A 110 2.68 -6.64 18.60
N LEU A 111 1.81 -6.43 17.61
CA LEU A 111 0.64 -5.53 17.71
C LEU A 111 -0.46 -6.07 18.66
N GLY A 112 -0.33 -7.31 19.12
CA GLY A 112 -1.37 -7.99 19.91
C GLY A 112 -2.54 -8.44 19.03
N THR A 113 -3.61 -8.93 19.65
CA THR A 113 -4.74 -9.55 18.92
C THR A 113 -5.69 -8.53 18.26
N GLY A 114 -5.65 -7.28 18.70
CA GLY A 114 -6.58 -6.26 18.19
C GLY A 114 -8.05 -6.66 18.39
N THR A 115 -8.88 -6.40 17.36
CA THR A 115 -10.29 -6.80 17.36
C THR A 115 -10.42 -8.21 16.76
N THR A 116 -10.86 -9.16 17.55
CA THR A 116 -11.14 -10.52 17.07
C THR A 116 -12.46 -10.56 16.30
N LEU A 117 -12.41 -11.00 15.04
CA LEU A 117 -13.60 -11.16 14.20
C LEU A 117 -14.24 -12.53 14.49
N VAL A 118 -15.51 -12.52 14.85
CA VAL A 118 -16.25 -13.74 15.24
C VAL A 118 -16.43 -14.68 14.04
N ASN A 119 -16.70 -14.12 12.86
CA ASN A 119 -16.82 -14.89 11.62
C ASN A 119 -15.46 -14.88 10.91
N PRO A 120 -14.90 -16.05 10.56
CA PRO A 120 -13.69 -16.12 9.76
C PRO A 120 -13.86 -15.63 8.31
N ASP A 121 -15.08 -15.58 7.79
CA ASP A 121 -15.39 -15.03 6.48
C ASP A 121 -15.66 -13.52 6.58
N LEU A 122 -14.86 -12.75 5.86
CA LEU A 122 -14.86 -11.28 5.86
C LEU A 122 -15.90 -10.69 4.88
N VAL A 123 -16.70 -11.52 4.21
CA VAL A 123 -17.68 -11.08 3.21
C VAL A 123 -18.68 -10.08 3.80
N GLY A 124 -18.91 -8.98 3.08
CA GLY A 124 -19.89 -7.95 3.42
C GLY A 124 -19.48 -7.03 4.59
N LEU A 125 -18.30 -7.26 5.19
CA LEU A 125 -17.81 -6.36 6.25
C LEU A 125 -17.31 -5.05 5.66
N THR A 126 -17.50 -3.97 6.43
CA THR A 126 -16.81 -2.69 6.25
C THR A 126 -15.97 -2.43 7.49
N LEU A 127 -14.65 -2.41 7.33
CA LEU A 127 -13.70 -2.30 8.45
C LEU A 127 -12.95 -0.97 8.39
N THR A 128 -12.90 -0.30 9.53
CA THR A 128 -12.11 0.91 9.73
C THR A 128 -10.64 0.57 10.02
N PRO A 129 -9.70 1.54 9.96
CA PRO A 129 -8.30 1.28 10.28
C PRO A 129 -8.13 0.63 11.66
N GLY A 130 -7.28 -0.40 11.74
CA GLY A 130 -7.07 -1.15 12.98
C GLY A 130 -6.34 -2.48 12.79
N VAL A 131 -6.21 -3.21 13.88
CA VAL A 131 -5.66 -4.57 13.92
C VAL A 131 -6.81 -5.55 14.15
N TYR A 132 -6.88 -6.60 13.35
CA TYR A 132 -7.96 -7.59 13.35
C TYR A 132 -7.37 -9.00 13.42
N THR A 133 -7.86 -9.81 14.35
CA THR A 133 -7.58 -11.26 14.36
C THR A 133 -8.68 -12.00 13.61
N VAL A 134 -8.28 -12.83 12.64
CA VAL A 134 -9.15 -13.64 11.82
C VAL A 134 -8.81 -15.11 12.03
N HIS A 135 -9.78 -15.87 12.56
CA HIS A 135 -9.60 -17.29 12.82
C HIS A 135 -9.61 -18.13 11.53
N ALA A 136 -9.13 -19.37 11.64
CA ALA A 136 -9.16 -20.32 10.54
C ALA A 136 -10.60 -20.56 10.05
N GLY A 137 -10.78 -20.61 8.72
CA GLY A 137 -12.05 -20.88 8.05
C GLY A 137 -11.84 -21.70 6.78
N THR A 138 -12.92 -22.23 6.22
CA THR A 138 -12.90 -22.91 4.92
C THR A 138 -12.60 -21.93 3.78
N SER A 139 -13.11 -20.70 3.91
CA SER A 139 -12.74 -19.54 3.10
C SER A 139 -12.82 -18.31 4.00
N ASN A 140 -11.88 -17.38 3.83
CA ASN A 140 -11.84 -16.14 4.60
C ASN A 140 -12.43 -14.95 3.82
N LEU A 141 -12.69 -15.14 2.51
CA LEU A 141 -13.30 -14.13 1.68
C LEU A 141 -14.13 -14.79 0.57
N THR A 142 -15.45 -14.88 0.77
CA THR A 142 -16.37 -15.46 -0.23
C THR A 142 -17.04 -14.41 -1.12
N GLY A 143 -16.79 -13.12 -0.89
CA GLY A 143 -17.32 -12.00 -1.66
C GLY A 143 -16.51 -10.73 -1.46
N THR A 144 -17.15 -9.60 -1.17
CA THR A 144 -16.45 -8.32 -1.03
C THR A 144 -16.24 -7.94 0.42
N LEU A 145 -14.99 -7.61 0.77
CA LEU A 145 -14.60 -6.89 1.98
C LEU A 145 -14.36 -5.41 1.62
N THR A 146 -14.88 -4.47 2.40
CA THR A 146 -14.60 -3.04 2.25
C THR A 146 -13.72 -2.55 3.39
N LEU A 147 -12.62 -1.88 3.06
CA LEU A 147 -11.73 -1.19 3.99
C LEU A 147 -11.96 0.30 3.84
N ASP A 148 -12.61 0.91 4.84
CA ASP A 148 -12.95 2.35 4.82
C ASP A 148 -11.97 3.14 5.68
N GLY A 149 -11.11 3.92 5.04
CA GLY A 149 -10.11 4.78 5.69
C GLY A 149 -10.70 6.00 6.39
N GLN A 150 -12.00 6.26 6.27
CA GLN A 150 -12.71 7.37 6.92
C GLN A 150 -12.08 8.75 6.70
N GLY A 151 -11.50 8.96 5.53
CA GLY A 151 -10.81 10.21 5.18
C GLY A 151 -9.41 10.33 5.79
N ASN A 152 -8.85 9.25 6.36
CA ASN A 152 -7.48 9.23 6.86
C ASN A 152 -6.51 8.83 5.75
N ALA A 153 -5.65 9.75 5.32
CA ALA A 153 -4.62 9.49 4.31
C ALA A 153 -3.59 8.44 4.77
N ASN A 154 -3.42 8.26 6.09
CA ASN A 154 -2.51 7.30 6.71
C ASN A 154 -3.24 6.08 7.30
N ALA A 155 -4.40 5.73 6.77
CA ALA A 155 -5.17 4.59 7.27
C ALA A 155 -4.35 3.29 7.24
N GLY A 156 -4.37 2.52 8.32
CA GLY A 156 -3.62 1.27 8.43
C GLY A 156 -4.48 0.11 8.89
N TRP A 157 -4.38 -1.03 8.19
CA TRP A 157 -5.04 -2.27 8.56
C TRP A 157 -4.04 -3.40 8.68
N VAL A 158 -4.16 -4.19 9.72
CA VAL A 158 -3.42 -5.45 9.89
C VAL A 158 -4.41 -6.57 10.17
N PHE A 159 -4.34 -7.62 9.38
CA PHE A 159 -5.08 -8.85 9.56
C PHE A 159 -4.13 -9.93 10.06
N LEU A 160 -4.28 -10.32 11.32
CA LEU A 160 -3.55 -11.42 11.94
C LEU A 160 -4.34 -12.71 11.69
N MET A 161 -3.88 -13.50 10.70
CA MET A 161 -4.53 -14.73 10.30
C MET A 161 -3.92 -15.89 11.10
N ASP A 162 -4.70 -16.52 11.97
CA ASP A 162 -4.22 -17.64 12.81
C ASP A 162 -3.78 -18.87 12.02
N SER A 163 -4.24 -18.96 10.76
CA SER A 163 -3.96 -20.06 9.84
C SER A 163 -3.78 -19.53 8.41
N SER A 164 -4.37 -20.20 7.43
CA SER A 164 -4.31 -19.82 6.03
C SER A 164 -5.25 -18.67 5.69
N LEU A 165 -4.89 -17.90 4.67
CA LEU A 165 -5.79 -16.99 3.96
C LEU A 165 -6.31 -17.70 2.72
N ILE A 166 -7.63 -17.88 2.61
CA ILE A 166 -8.25 -18.54 1.45
C ILE A 166 -9.37 -17.64 0.94
N THR A 167 -9.34 -17.30 -0.34
CA THR A 167 -10.43 -16.58 -1.00
C THR A 167 -11.21 -17.49 -1.93
N SER A 168 -12.47 -17.16 -2.18
CA SER A 168 -13.29 -17.82 -3.19
C SER A 168 -13.19 -17.13 -4.55
N PRO A 169 -13.53 -17.80 -5.65
CA PRO A 169 -13.50 -17.20 -7.00
C PRO A 169 -14.29 -15.89 -7.07
N GLY A 170 -13.71 -14.87 -7.71
CA GLY A 170 -14.35 -13.58 -7.93
C GLY A 170 -14.55 -12.72 -6.67
N SER A 171 -13.95 -13.09 -5.54
CA SER A 171 -13.99 -12.25 -4.32
C SER A 171 -13.16 -10.99 -4.48
N ALA A 172 -13.40 -9.99 -3.64
CA ALA A 172 -12.73 -8.69 -3.75
C ALA A 172 -12.41 -8.04 -2.38
N VAL A 173 -11.28 -7.36 -2.30
CA VAL A 173 -10.98 -6.38 -1.26
C VAL A 173 -11.11 -5.00 -1.88
N ASN A 174 -12.06 -4.21 -1.40
CA ASN A 174 -12.30 -2.84 -1.85
C ASN A 174 -11.78 -1.85 -0.80
N VAL A 175 -11.01 -0.84 -1.24
CA VAL A 175 -10.40 0.16 -0.35
C VAL A 175 -10.93 1.53 -0.73
N ILE A 176 -11.48 2.25 0.24
CA ILE A 176 -12.12 3.54 0.03
C ILE A 176 -11.70 4.57 1.08
N ASN A 177 -11.85 5.84 0.77
CA ASN A 177 -11.68 6.97 1.70
C ASN A 177 -10.31 6.96 2.40
N THR A 178 -9.22 6.65 1.67
CA THR A 178 -7.85 6.68 2.18
C THR A 178 -6.92 7.40 1.21
N GLY A 179 -5.64 7.57 1.58
CA GLY A 179 -4.66 8.32 0.79
C GLY A 179 -3.32 7.61 0.65
N SER A 180 -2.32 8.37 0.21
CA SER A 180 -1.00 7.87 -0.18
C SER A 180 -0.17 7.27 0.96
N GLY A 181 -0.52 7.56 2.21
CA GLY A 181 0.16 7.02 3.40
C GLY A 181 -0.47 5.74 3.94
N ALA A 182 -1.49 5.16 3.27
CA ALA A 182 -2.19 4.00 3.76
C ALA A 182 -1.35 2.71 3.72
N GLY A 183 -1.68 1.77 4.63
CA GLY A 183 -1.06 0.45 4.69
C GLY A 183 -2.07 -0.67 4.94
N ILE A 184 -1.87 -1.81 4.27
CA ILE A 184 -2.72 -3.00 4.45
C ILE A 184 -1.81 -4.22 4.49
N PHE A 185 -1.84 -4.94 5.61
CA PHE A 185 -0.98 -6.09 5.85
C PHE A 185 -1.79 -7.31 6.27
N TRP A 186 -1.58 -8.41 5.56
CA TRP A 186 -2.14 -9.72 5.85
C TRP A 186 -1.02 -10.62 6.38
N ASP A 187 -0.88 -10.69 7.71
CA ASP A 187 0.08 -11.57 8.39
C ASP A 187 -0.51 -12.97 8.51
N VAL A 188 -0.14 -13.84 7.57
CA VAL A 188 -0.71 -15.18 7.39
C VAL A 188 0.22 -16.23 7.99
N ARG A 189 -0.22 -16.86 9.08
CA ARG A 189 0.59 -17.83 9.83
C ARG A 189 0.78 -19.19 9.16
N SER A 190 0.23 -19.36 7.95
CA SER A 190 0.39 -20.53 7.11
C SER A 190 0.56 -20.10 5.65
N SER A 191 -0.22 -20.65 4.74
CA SER A 191 -0.23 -20.34 3.30
C SER A 191 -1.39 -19.41 2.94
N ALA A 192 -1.23 -18.66 1.85
CA ALA A 192 -2.31 -17.91 1.24
C ALA A 192 -2.69 -18.51 -0.12
N THR A 193 -3.99 -18.56 -0.41
CA THR A 193 -4.53 -18.94 -1.71
C THR A 193 -5.53 -17.88 -2.15
N LEU A 194 -5.20 -17.16 -3.21
CA LEU A 194 -6.16 -16.31 -3.91
C LEU A 194 -6.76 -17.14 -5.06
N ASP A 195 -8.06 -17.42 -4.97
CA ASP A 195 -8.74 -18.21 -5.98
C ASP A 195 -8.99 -17.40 -7.26
N THR A 196 -9.43 -18.08 -8.30
CA THR A 196 -9.57 -17.53 -9.66
C THR A 196 -10.31 -16.19 -9.67
N THR A 197 -9.77 -15.22 -10.43
CA THR A 197 -10.35 -13.90 -10.61
C THR A 197 -10.57 -13.07 -9.33
N THR A 198 -9.94 -13.46 -8.20
CA THR A 198 -9.95 -12.65 -6.98
C THR A 198 -9.29 -11.28 -7.25
N ALA A 199 -9.96 -10.19 -6.86
CA ALA A 199 -9.43 -8.83 -6.92
C ALA A 199 -8.96 -8.40 -5.51
N PHE A 200 -7.68 -8.61 -5.22
CA PHE A 200 -7.11 -8.44 -3.88
C PHE A 200 -6.35 -7.12 -3.73
N GLN A 201 -6.26 -6.62 -2.49
CA GLN A 201 -5.51 -5.42 -2.13
C GLN A 201 -4.69 -5.65 -0.85
N GLY A 202 -3.49 -5.09 -0.80
CA GLY A 202 -2.60 -5.13 0.35
C GLY A 202 -1.47 -6.16 0.23
N ASN A 203 -0.64 -6.18 1.26
CA ASN A 203 0.58 -6.98 1.31
C ASN A 203 0.30 -8.31 2.00
N ILE A 204 0.43 -9.41 1.30
CA ILE A 204 0.34 -10.77 1.86
C ILE A 204 1.73 -11.17 2.34
N LEU A 205 1.87 -11.37 3.65
CA LEU A 205 3.07 -11.87 4.30
C LEU A 205 2.76 -13.28 4.81
N ALA A 206 3.01 -14.29 3.98
CA ALA A 206 2.71 -15.67 4.34
C ALA A 206 3.94 -16.36 4.95
N LEU A 207 3.73 -17.05 6.06
CA LEU A 207 4.80 -17.83 6.69
C LEU A 207 5.27 -18.95 5.76
N THR A 208 4.34 -19.57 5.02
CA THR A 208 4.65 -20.70 4.12
C THR A 208 4.59 -20.25 2.67
N SER A 209 3.59 -20.64 1.92
CA SER A 209 3.50 -20.42 0.48
C SER A 209 2.35 -19.50 0.10
N ILE A 210 2.43 -18.93 -1.09
CA ILE A 210 1.34 -18.14 -1.68
C ILE A 210 1.02 -18.74 -3.06
N THR A 211 -0.27 -19.01 -3.29
CA THR A 211 -0.79 -19.44 -4.59
C THR A 211 -1.78 -18.42 -5.10
N LEU A 212 -1.55 -17.91 -6.29
CA LEU A 212 -2.49 -17.09 -7.03
C LEU A 212 -3.02 -17.91 -8.20
N ASN A 213 -4.28 -18.32 -8.12
CA ASN A 213 -4.94 -19.05 -9.19
C ASN A 213 -5.21 -18.14 -10.39
N THR A 214 -5.58 -18.73 -11.51
CA THR A 214 -5.74 -18.09 -12.81
C THR A 214 -6.50 -16.77 -12.73
N GLY A 215 -5.85 -15.69 -13.16
CA GLY A 215 -6.43 -14.37 -13.25
C GLY A 215 -6.67 -13.65 -11.91
N ALA A 216 -6.23 -14.20 -10.78
CA ALA A 216 -6.23 -13.47 -9.52
C ALA A 216 -5.30 -12.24 -9.61
N THR A 217 -5.69 -11.14 -8.98
CA THR A 217 -4.93 -9.90 -9.02
C THR A 217 -4.64 -9.38 -7.62
N ILE A 218 -3.45 -8.79 -7.43
CA ILE A 218 -3.13 -7.90 -6.32
C ILE A 218 -2.92 -6.51 -6.93
N GLY A 219 -4.00 -5.74 -7.06
CA GLY A 219 -3.98 -4.47 -7.78
C GLY A 219 -3.06 -3.43 -7.14
N CYS A 220 -2.93 -3.49 -5.83
CA CYS A 220 -2.01 -2.69 -5.03
C CYS A 220 -1.54 -3.52 -3.85
N GLY A 221 -0.29 -3.96 -3.87
CA GLY A 221 0.27 -4.81 -2.81
C GLY A 221 1.30 -5.81 -3.30
N ARG A 222 1.53 -6.84 -2.48
CA ARG A 222 2.64 -7.80 -2.65
C ARG A 222 2.23 -9.22 -2.29
N ALA A 223 2.93 -10.19 -2.87
CA ALA A 223 2.91 -11.59 -2.48
C ALA A 223 4.29 -11.99 -1.96
N LEU A 224 4.45 -12.07 -0.63
CA LEU A 224 5.72 -12.30 0.05
C LEU A 224 5.64 -13.58 0.89
N ALA A 225 6.35 -14.64 0.47
CA ALA A 225 6.40 -15.93 1.14
C ALA A 225 7.73 -16.08 1.91
N SER A 226 7.65 -16.34 3.23
CA SER A 226 8.82 -16.36 4.13
C SER A 226 9.63 -17.65 4.05
N THR A 227 8.97 -18.83 3.93
CA THR A 227 9.66 -20.14 3.91
C THR A 227 9.33 -20.98 2.68
N GLY A 228 8.23 -20.66 1.97
CA GLY A 228 7.73 -21.45 0.85
C GLY A 228 7.83 -20.74 -0.50
N ALA A 229 7.04 -21.23 -1.44
CA ALA A 229 7.00 -20.76 -2.82
C ALA A 229 5.93 -19.69 -3.04
N VAL A 230 6.08 -18.91 -4.11
CA VAL A 230 4.99 -18.15 -4.72
C VAL A 230 4.69 -18.76 -6.09
N THR A 231 3.44 -19.21 -6.27
CA THR A 231 2.94 -19.76 -7.54
C THR A 231 1.93 -18.80 -8.16
N MET A 232 2.11 -18.53 -9.44
CA MET A 232 1.34 -17.56 -10.22
C MET A 232 0.82 -18.21 -11.51
N ASP A 233 -0.37 -17.78 -11.94
CA ASP A 233 -0.99 -18.17 -13.21
C ASP A 233 -1.75 -16.99 -13.82
N THR A 234 -1.14 -16.33 -14.81
CA THR A 234 -1.73 -15.19 -15.55
C THR A 234 -2.24 -14.07 -14.62
N ASN A 235 -1.43 -13.70 -13.64
CA ASN A 235 -1.80 -12.76 -12.59
C ASN A 235 -1.33 -11.32 -12.89
N THR A 236 -1.96 -10.35 -12.23
CA THR A 236 -1.47 -8.97 -12.17
C THR A 236 -1.16 -8.61 -10.73
N ILE A 237 0.10 -8.22 -10.46
CA ILE A 237 0.55 -7.82 -9.12
C ILE A 237 1.32 -6.51 -9.24
N GLY A 238 1.00 -5.52 -8.42
CA GLY A 238 1.69 -4.23 -8.48
C GLY A 238 1.85 -3.51 -7.16
N ILE A 239 3.03 -2.90 -6.99
CA ILE A 239 3.30 -1.97 -5.90
C ILE A 239 3.03 -0.50 -6.30
N GLY A 240 2.87 -0.23 -7.60
CA GLY A 240 2.50 1.09 -8.14
C GLY A 240 0.99 1.26 -8.20
N CYS A 241 0.40 1.90 -7.20
CA CYS A 241 -1.05 2.05 -7.08
C CYS A 241 -1.56 3.29 -7.80
N GLY A 242 -1.61 3.26 -9.12
CA GLY A 242 -2.24 4.33 -9.90
C GLY A 242 -3.77 4.15 -9.95
N GLY A 243 -4.53 5.09 -9.40
CA GLY A 243 -5.96 5.25 -9.69
C GLY A 243 -6.97 4.44 -8.84
N ILE A 244 -6.56 3.78 -7.77
CA ILE A 244 -7.48 3.07 -6.87
C ILE A 244 -7.33 3.66 -5.47
N GLY A 245 -8.07 4.74 -5.15
CA GLY A 245 -8.23 5.27 -3.77
C GLY A 245 -6.99 5.52 -2.91
N GLY A 246 -5.83 5.06 -3.35
CA GLY A 246 -4.52 5.14 -2.73
C GLY A 246 -3.51 5.81 -3.66
N GLU A 247 -3.87 6.92 -4.30
CA GLU A 247 -2.94 7.68 -5.14
C GLU A 247 -1.65 7.97 -4.39
N GLY A 248 -0.54 7.42 -4.89
CA GLY A 248 0.80 7.60 -4.34
C GLY A 248 1.20 6.65 -3.21
N SER A 249 0.37 5.67 -2.81
CA SER A 249 0.83 4.62 -1.91
C SER A 249 1.76 3.65 -2.65
N ASN A 250 2.84 3.25 -2.00
CA ASN A 250 3.77 2.25 -2.54
C ASN A 250 3.27 0.85 -2.15
N GLY A 251 2.24 0.34 -2.85
CA GLY A 251 1.66 -0.98 -2.59
C GLY A 251 1.02 -1.10 -1.20
N TYR A 252 0.38 -0.05 -0.68
CA TYR A 252 -0.16 -0.02 0.68
C TYR A 252 0.84 -0.43 1.77
N SER A 253 2.09 0.06 1.70
CA SER A 253 3.12 -0.23 2.70
C SER A 253 3.22 0.78 3.84
N GLY A 254 2.38 1.80 3.87
CA GLY A 254 2.29 2.83 4.91
C GLY A 254 1.42 2.43 6.11
N GLY A 255 0.76 3.42 6.72
CA GLY A 255 -0.20 3.23 7.83
C GLY A 255 0.44 2.99 9.20
N PHE A 256 1.68 2.52 9.23
CA PHE A 256 2.42 2.20 10.44
C PHE A 256 3.84 2.75 10.39
N THR A 257 4.39 3.04 11.56
CA THR A 257 5.82 3.35 11.74
C THR A 257 6.46 2.30 12.62
N VAL A 258 7.72 1.96 12.31
CA VAL A 258 8.54 1.06 13.13
C VAL A 258 9.74 1.86 13.64
N SER A 259 10.11 1.68 14.90
CA SER A 259 11.31 2.29 15.46
C SER A 259 12.56 1.73 14.78
N GLU A 260 13.60 2.57 14.60
CA GLU A 260 14.89 2.10 14.12
C GLU A 260 15.43 1.01 15.07
N GLY A 261 15.78 -0.15 14.49
CA GLY A 261 16.24 -1.32 15.25
C GLY A 261 15.17 -2.40 15.51
N GLY A 262 13.96 -2.21 15.02
CA GLY A 262 12.83 -3.12 15.22
C GLY A 262 12.09 -2.85 16.54
N GLY A 263 10.79 -3.05 16.53
CA GLY A 263 9.94 -2.83 17.70
C GLY A 263 8.48 -2.99 17.30
N THR A 264 7.58 -2.82 18.27
CA THR A 264 6.15 -2.85 17.98
C THR A 264 5.79 -1.71 17.04
N PRO A 265 5.21 -1.99 15.86
CA PRO A 265 4.71 -0.95 14.98
C PRO A 265 3.63 -0.13 15.68
N THR A 266 3.54 1.14 15.34
CA THR A 266 2.45 2.01 15.82
C THR A 266 1.72 2.59 14.62
N LEU A 267 0.40 2.73 14.75
CA LEU A 267 -0.42 3.40 13.73
C LEU A 267 0.07 4.83 13.54
N LEU A 268 0.19 5.25 12.29
CA LEU A 268 0.47 6.64 11.98
C LEU A 268 -0.67 7.55 12.43
N PRO A 269 -0.38 8.78 12.86
CA PRO A 269 -1.42 9.74 13.21
C PRO A 269 -2.40 9.98 12.06
N TYR A 270 -3.64 10.28 12.40
CA TYR A 270 -4.65 10.69 11.43
C TYR A 270 -4.14 11.87 10.58
N ALA A 271 -4.19 11.71 9.27
CA ALA A 271 -3.90 12.75 8.30
C ALA A 271 -5.12 12.93 7.37
N PRO A 272 -5.77 14.11 7.36
CA PRO A 272 -6.91 14.32 6.47
C PRO A 272 -6.46 14.25 5.01
N ILE A 273 -7.28 13.68 4.14
CA ILE A 273 -7.04 13.66 2.70
C ILE A 273 -7.03 15.11 2.21
N PRO A 274 -5.95 15.58 1.53
CA PRO A 274 -5.88 16.94 1.03
C PRO A 274 -7.02 17.23 0.05
N VAL A 275 -7.78 18.28 0.32
CA VAL A 275 -8.82 18.74 -0.61
C VAL A 275 -8.13 19.39 -1.81
N PRO A 276 -8.43 18.98 -3.05
CA PRO A 276 -7.84 19.59 -4.23
C PRO A 276 -7.98 21.12 -4.22
N ALA A 277 -6.90 21.82 -4.57
CA ALA A 277 -6.88 23.29 -4.59
C ALA A 277 -8.01 23.89 -5.44
N ALA A 278 -8.52 23.16 -6.42
CA ALA A 278 -9.66 23.53 -7.25
C ALA A 278 -10.95 23.81 -6.43
N VAL A 279 -11.15 23.11 -5.31
CA VAL A 279 -12.33 23.34 -4.43
C VAL A 279 -12.22 24.70 -3.75
N TRP A 280 -11.02 25.09 -3.30
CA TRP A 280 -10.75 26.40 -2.73
C TRP A 280 -10.89 27.52 -3.76
N LEU A 281 -10.41 27.30 -5.00
CA LEU A 281 -10.58 28.24 -6.11
C LEU A 281 -12.05 28.39 -6.51
N LEU A 282 -12.82 27.31 -6.55
CA LEU A 282 -14.25 27.36 -6.84
C LEU A 282 -15.00 28.13 -5.74
N GLY A 283 -14.70 27.85 -4.46
CA GLY A 283 -15.32 28.54 -3.32
C GLY A 283 -15.01 30.03 -3.31
N SER A 284 -13.75 30.42 -3.52
CA SER A 284 -13.33 31.83 -3.57
C SER A 284 -13.89 32.56 -4.80
N GLY A 285 -13.99 31.88 -5.95
CA GLY A 285 -14.61 32.40 -7.17
C GLY A 285 -16.11 32.70 -6.98
N LEU A 286 -16.84 31.80 -6.33
CA LEU A 286 -18.27 31.99 -6.02
C LEU A 286 -18.50 33.19 -5.07
N VAL A 287 -17.68 33.30 -4.01
CA VAL A 287 -17.74 34.44 -3.09
C VAL A 287 -17.42 35.75 -3.81
N GLY A 288 -16.42 35.74 -4.73
CA GLY A 288 -16.11 36.90 -5.57
C GLY A 288 -17.26 37.31 -6.47
N LEU A 289 -17.94 36.36 -7.11
CA LEU A 289 -19.09 36.61 -7.97
C LEU A 289 -20.30 37.22 -7.17
N ILE A 290 -20.56 36.72 -5.96
CA ILE A 290 -21.59 37.26 -5.07
C ILE A 290 -21.26 38.71 -4.66
N GLY A 291 -19.97 39.00 -4.41
CA GLY A 291 -19.49 40.35 -4.08
C GLY A 291 -19.73 41.34 -5.24
N ILE A 292 -19.49 40.92 -6.47
CA ILE A 292 -19.70 41.74 -7.68
C ILE A 292 -21.22 41.96 -7.93
N ALA A 293 -22.05 40.92 -7.78
CA ALA A 293 -23.49 41.01 -7.92
C ALA A 293 -24.10 41.99 -6.92
N ARG A 294 -23.69 41.97 -5.67
CA ARG A 294 -24.16 42.92 -4.63
C ARG A 294 -23.74 44.36 -4.92
N ARG A 295 -22.57 44.61 -5.49
CA ARG A 295 -22.15 45.97 -5.89
C ARG A 295 -22.98 46.54 -7.02
N LYS A 296 -23.37 45.73 -8.00
CA LYS A 296 -24.26 46.19 -9.08
C LYS A 296 -25.67 46.57 -8.54
N SER A 297 -26.25 45.75 -7.67
CA SER A 297 -27.56 46.04 -7.07
C SER A 297 -27.55 47.33 -6.25
N ALA A 298 -26.46 47.68 -5.58
CA ALA A 298 -26.39 48.92 -4.80
C ALA A 298 -26.20 50.19 -5.68
N ALA A 299 -25.66 50.04 -6.89
CA ALA A 299 -25.50 51.14 -7.84
C ALA A 299 -26.79 51.48 -8.55
N ASP A 300 -27.71 50.51 -8.76
CA ASP A 300 -29.01 50.70 -9.42
C ASP A 300 -30.10 51.31 -8.50
N ILE A 301 -29.85 51.42 -7.19
CA ILE A 301 -30.77 52.04 -6.22
C ILE A 301 -30.43 53.52 -5.95
N ALA A 302 -29.31 54.00 -6.47
CA ALA A 302 -28.80 55.36 -6.23
C ALA A 302 -29.06 56.34 -7.42
N VAL A 303 -30.03 56.06 -8.31
CA VAL A 303 -30.47 56.96 -9.40
C VAL A 303 -31.92 57.41 -9.16
#